data_86e5d1167437ff4f41a142444f6a548d
#
_entry.id   86e5d1167437ff4f41a142444f6a548d
#
_cell.length_a   1.000
_cell.length_b   1.000
_cell.length_c   1.000
_cell.angle_alpha   90.00
_cell.angle_beta   90.00
_cell.angle_gamma   90.00
#
_symmetry.space_group_name_H-M   'P 1'
#
loop_
_entity.id
_entity.type
_entity.pdbx_description
1 polymer ?
#
loop_
_entity_poly.entity_id
_entity_poly.type
_entity_poly.pdbx_seq_one_letter_code
_entity_poly.pdbx_strand_id
1 'polypeptide(L)'
;ASAIMRLRLFPDRGEAQLDSRIWKCERSFERMIQVVKRDGELAEFSLNKITEAIKKAFKATAKDYNNEILELLALRVTADFQPKMKDGQITVEDIQDSVERVLEQTGYTDVAKAYILYRKQREKIRNMNSTILDYKDVVNSYVKVEDWRVKENSTVTYSVGGLILSN
;
A
#
# COMPACT_ATOMS: atom_id res chain seq x y z
N ALA A 1 -5.61 26.95 -60.15
CA ALA A 1 -4.72 25.90 -59.64
C ALA A 1 -4.34 26.25 -58.19
N SER A 2 -4.99 25.59 -57.25
CA SER A 2 -4.90 25.89 -55.82
C SER A 2 -3.85 24.99 -55.19
N ALA A 3 -2.77 25.56 -54.71
CA ALA A 3 -1.74 24.86 -53.93
C ALA A 3 -2.17 24.78 -52.46
N ILE A 4 -2.62 23.61 -52.04
CA ILE A 4 -2.90 23.30 -50.67
C ILE A 4 -1.56 23.07 -49.94
N MET A 5 -1.18 24.05 -49.14
CA MET A 5 0.00 24.02 -48.27
C MET A 5 -0.29 23.09 -47.09
N ARG A 6 0.27 21.87 -47.11
CA ARG A 6 0.29 20.95 -45.98
C ARG A 6 1.22 21.52 -44.91
N LEU A 7 0.65 22.13 -43.89
CA LEU A 7 1.35 22.36 -42.61
C LEU A 7 1.63 21.01 -41.93
N ARG A 8 2.86 20.52 -42.06
CA ARG A 8 3.39 19.48 -41.18
C ARG A 8 3.65 20.13 -39.82
N LEU A 9 2.80 19.86 -38.87
CA LEU A 9 3.12 20.09 -37.46
C LEU A 9 4.23 19.09 -37.08
N PHE A 10 5.45 19.57 -37.01
CA PHE A 10 6.53 18.91 -36.32
C PHE A 10 6.24 19.07 -34.82
N PRO A 11 6.21 17.99 -34.01
CA PRO A 11 6.23 18.15 -32.58
C PRO A 11 7.53 18.87 -32.21
N ASP A 12 7.37 19.95 -31.48
CA ASP A 12 8.48 20.80 -31.04
C ASP A 12 9.41 19.94 -30.18
N ARG A 13 10.69 19.88 -30.54
CA ARG A 13 11.71 19.12 -29.79
C ARG A 13 11.85 19.59 -28.31
N GLY A 14 11.29 20.77 -28.02
CA GLY A 14 11.23 21.33 -26.66
C GLY A 14 10.30 20.58 -25.71
N GLU A 15 9.12 20.16 -26.18
CA GLU A 15 8.13 19.46 -25.34
C GLU A 15 8.61 18.07 -24.94
N ALA A 16 9.18 17.30 -25.88
CA ALA A 16 9.73 15.97 -25.57
C ALA A 16 10.91 16.02 -24.58
N GLN A 17 11.68 17.11 -24.62
CA GLN A 17 12.82 17.31 -23.72
C GLN A 17 12.38 17.81 -22.34
N LEU A 18 11.29 18.58 -22.27
CA LEU A 18 10.66 19.02 -21.02
C LEU A 18 10.06 17.82 -20.29
N ASP A 19 9.31 16.97 -20.98
CA ASP A 19 8.75 15.73 -20.42
C ASP A 19 9.83 14.83 -19.82
N SER A 20 10.92 14.60 -20.55
CA SER A 20 12.02 13.76 -20.04
C SER A 20 12.70 14.32 -18.78
N ARG A 21 12.74 15.65 -18.63
CA ARG A 21 13.29 16.33 -17.45
C ARG A 21 12.34 16.25 -16.26
N ILE A 22 11.03 16.39 -16.50
CA ILE A 22 9.99 16.24 -15.47
C ILE A 22 10.00 14.81 -14.92
N TRP A 23 9.99 13.80 -15.80
CA TRP A 23 10.08 12.38 -15.41
C TRP A 23 11.37 12.02 -14.64
N LYS A 24 12.48 12.70 -14.96
CA LYS A 24 13.74 12.54 -14.22
C LYS A 24 13.68 13.18 -12.85
N CYS A 25 13.03 14.33 -12.74
CA CYS A 25 12.86 15.07 -11.49
C CYS A 25 11.94 14.32 -10.53
N GLU A 26 10.81 13.80 -11.00
CA GLU A 26 9.87 13.00 -10.22
C GLU A 26 10.54 11.74 -9.66
N ARG A 27 11.23 10.97 -10.49
CA ARG A 27 11.98 9.77 -10.05
C ARG A 27 13.15 10.08 -9.11
N SER A 28 13.73 11.26 -9.19
CA SER A 28 14.76 11.70 -8.26
C SER A 28 14.16 12.06 -6.91
N PHE A 29 13.01 12.72 -6.91
CA PHE A 29 12.27 13.08 -5.70
C PHE A 29 11.73 11.83 -4.98
N GLU A 30 11.15 10.87 -5.71
CA GLU A 30 10.67 9.62 -5.13
C GLU A 30 11.79 8.83 -4.43
N ARG A 31 13.00 8.82 -4.97
CA ARG A 31 14.17 8.14 -4.38
C ARG A 31 14.73 8.81 -3.12
N MET A 32 14.40 10.08 -2.89
CA MET A 32 14.83 10.80 -1.69
C MET A 32 13.90 10.59 -0.50
N ILE A 33 12.68 10.08 -0.74
CA ILE A 33 11.69 9.85 0.31
C ILE A 33 11.68 8.38 0.69
N GLN A 34 11.93 8.10 1.95
CA GLN A 34 11.82 6.76 2.52
C GLN A 34 10.55 6.64 3.33
N VAL A 35 9.83 5.57 3.11
CA VAL A 35 8.59 5.24 3.83
C VAL A 35 8.89 4.19 4.88
N VAL A 36 8.66 4.53 6.14
CA VAL A 36 8.76 3.60 7.25
C VAL A 36 7.48 2.78 7.32
N LYS A 37 7.59 1.48 7.07
CA LYS A 37 6.49 0.53 7.23
C LYS A 37 6.19 0.29 8.71
N ARG A 38 5.06 -0.38 9.00
CA ARG A 38 4.62 -0.70 10.38
C ARG A 38 5.55 -1.67 11.10
N ASP A 39 6.20 -2.53 10.38
CA ASP A 39 7.22 -3.49 10.82
C ASP A 39 8.61 -2.87 11.02
N GLY A 40 8.73 -1.56 10.78
CA GLY A 40 10.00 -0.81 10.87
C GLY A 40 10.87 -0.89 9.63
N GLU A 41 10.49 -1.66 8.60
CA GLU A 41 11.23 -1.71 7.36
C GLU A 41 11.12 -0.39 6.59
N LEU A 42 12.21 -0.01 5.94
CA LEU A 42 12.27 1.12 5.03
C LEU A 42 11.92 0.68 3.61
N ALA A 43 11.05 1.42 2.95
CA ALA A 43 10.69 1.21 1.56
C ALA A 43 10.77 2.52 0.79
N GLU A 44 11.04 2.45 -0.51
CA GLU A 44 10.98 3.62 -1.38
C GLU A 44 9.54 4.12 -1.53
N PHE A 45 9.41 5.44 -1.50
CA PHE A 45 8.14 6.10 -1.80
C PHE A 45 7.75 5.87 -3.26
N SER A 46 6.47 5.69 -3.52
CA SER A 46 5.94 5.58 -4.88
C SER A 46 4.58 6.27 -4.97
N LEU A 47 4.52 7.31 -5.80
CA LEU A 47 3.29 8.06 -6.07
C LEU A 47 2.19 7.15 -6.63
N ASN A 48 2.56 6.17 -7.48
CA ASN A 48 1.63 5.22 -8.07
C ASN A 48 0.85 4.42 -7.02
N LYS A 49 1.45 4.08 -5.89
CA LYS A 49 0.75 3.38 -4.79
C LYS A 49 -0.38 4.23 -4.20
N ILE A 50 -0.16 5.54 -4.08
CA ILE A 50 -1.18 6.48 -3.60
C ILE A 50 -2.29 6.60 -4.64
N THR A 51 -1.94 6.81 -5.91
CA THR A 51 -2.90 6.90 -7.02
C THR A 51 -3.78 5.65 -7.11
N GLU A 52 -3.19 4.46 -7.02
CA GLU A 52 -3.94 3.20 -7.02
C GLU A 52 -4.85 3.04 -5.80
N ALA A 53 -4.41 3.48 -4.62
CA ALA A 53 -5.22 3.41 -3.41
C ALA A 53 -6.44 4.33 -3.51
N ILE A 54 -6.26 5.56 -3.99
CA ILE A 54 -7.33 6.52 -4.26
C ILE A 54 -8.27 5.96 -5.34
N LYS A 55 -7.74 5.41 -6.44
CA LYS A 55 -8.52 4.78 -7.51
C LYS A 55 -9.43 3.65 -7.00
N LYS A 56 -8.93 2.82 -6.10
CA LYS A 56 -9.74 1.75 -5.47
C LYS A 56 -10.88 2.32 -4.63
N ALA A 57 -10.65 3.43 -3.92
CA ALA A 57 -11.69 4.09 -3.14
C ALA A 57 -12.78 4.71 -4.04
N PHE A 58 -12.40 5.35 -5.15
CA PHE A 58 -13.37 5.83 -6.16
C PHE A 58 -14.20 4.70 -6.75
N LYS A 59 -13.58 3.58 -7.12
CA LYS A 59 -14.30 2.39 -7.61
C LYS A 59 -15.29 1.84 -6.59
N ALA A 60 -14.93 1.83 -5.31
CA ALA A 60 -15.80 1.33 -4.24
C ALA A 60 -17.05 2.21 -4.04
N THR A 61 -16.98 3.49 -4.40
CA THR A 61 -18.11 4.43 -4.30
C THR A 61 -18.90 4.59 -5.61
N ALA A 62 -18.52 3.85 -6.65
CA ALA A 62 -19.10 3.96 -8.00
C ALA A 62 -19.13 5.41 -8.54
N LYS A 63 -18.20 6.26 -8.10
CA LYS A 63 -18.04 7.62 -8.62
C LYS A 63 -17.12 7.62 -9.82
N ASP A 64 -17.49 8.42 -10.82
CA ASP A 64 -16.65 8.64 -11.99
C ASP A 64 -15.36 9.36 -11.60
N TYR A 65 -14.27 8.96 -12.20
CA TYR A 65 -12.96 9.57 -12.00
C TYR A 65 -12.21 9.67 -13.33
N ASN A 66 -11.43 10.73 -13.47
CA ASN A 66 -10.45 10.88 -14.54
C ASN A 66 -9.05 10.58 -13.95
N ASN A 67 -8.15 10.02 -14.75
CA ASN A 67 -6.77 9.76 -14.33
C ASN A 67 -6.06 11.06 -13.92
N GLU A 68 -6.30 12.18 -14.62
CA GLU A 68 -5.76 13.49 -14.26
C GLU A 68 -6.16 13.94 -12.84
N ILE A 69 -7.41 13.70 -12.45
CA ILE A 69 -7.90 14.01 -11.10
C ILE A 69 -7.17 13.14 -10.06
N LEU A 70 -6.95 11.86 -10.36
CA LEU A 70 -6.23 10.96 -9.46
C LEU A 70 -4.78 11.39 -9.25
N GLU A 71 -4.09 11.77 -10.32
CA GLU A 71 -2.72 12.27 -10.28
C GLU A 71 -2.64 13.59 -9.51
N LEU A 72 -3.56 14.52 -9.77
CA LEU A 72 -3.65 15.79 -9.02
C LEU A 72 -3.87 15.56 -7.53
N LEU A 73 -4.76 14.63 -7.16
CA LEU A 73 -5.00 14.27 -5.76
C LEU A 73 -3.76 13.64 -5.13
N ALA A 74 -3.06 12.76 -5.83
CA ALA A 74 -1.84 12.14 -5.34
C ALA A 74 -0.71 13.16 -5.11
N LEU A 75 -0.54 14.12 -6.04
CA LEU A 75 0.39 15.24 -5.86
C LEU A 75 0.01 16.13 -4.67
N ARG A 76 -1.27 16.41 -4.48
CA ARG A 76 -1.75 17.19 -3.34
C ARG A 76 -1.52 16.47 -2.01
N VAL A 77 -1.68 15.15 -1.97
CA VAL A 77 -1.31 14.32 -0.81
C VAL A 77 0.17 14.44 -0.51
N THR A 78 1.01 14.39 -1.55
CA THR A 78 2.47 14.56 -1.40
C THR A 78 2.83 15.92 -0.80
N ALA A 79 2.17 16.98 -1.25
CA ALA A 79 2.35 18.32 -0.69
C ALA A 79 1.86 18.43 0.78
N ASP A 80 0.77 17.72 1.14
CA ASP A 80 0.22 17.75 2.50
C ASP A 80 1.12 17.03 3.51
N PHE A 81 1.76 15.94 3.13
CA PHE A 81 2.64 15.22 4.06
C PHE A 81 4.09 15.73 4.08
N GLN A 82 4.52 16.48 3.06
CA GLN A 82 5.90 17.00 2.98
C GLN A 82 6.39 17.71 4.26
N PRO A 83 5.58 18.60 4.92
CA PRO A 83 6.00 19.23 6.17
C PRO A 83 6.08 18.26 7.36
N LYS A 84 5.53 17.06 7.27
CA LYS A 84 5.56 16.05 8.34
C LYS A 84 6.77 15.14 8.23
N MET A 85 7.51 15.22 7.13
CA MET A 85 8.70 14.41 6.92
C MET A 85 9.80 14.81 7.91
N LYS A 86 10.46 13.81 8.50
CA LYS A 86 11.63 13.96 9.34
C LYS A 86 12.81 13.23 8.69
N ASP A 87 13.88 13.92 8.44
CA ASP A 87 15.11 13.37 7.85
C ASP A 87 14.89 12.58 6.53
N GLY A 88 13.94 13.04 5.69
CA GLY A 88 13.58 12.36 4.46
C GLY A 88 12.74 11.10 4.65
N GLN A 89 12.29 10.82 5.87
CA GLN A 89 11.45 9.68 6.21
C GLN A 89 10.03 10.09 6.59
N ILE A 90 9.07 9.24 6.24
CA ILE A 90 7.66 9.41 6.60
C ILE A 90 7.04 8.05 6.91
N THR A 91 6.11 8.00 7.85
CA THR A 91 5.41 6.76 8.17
C THR A 91 4.27 6.49 7.19
N VAL A 92 3.95 5.22 6.98
CA VAL A 92 2.76 4.82 6.18
C VAL A 92 1.49 5.45 6.75
N GLU A 93 1.39 5.58 8.07
CA GLU A 93 0.23 6.16 8.75
C GLU A 93 0.06 7.64 8.39
N ASP A 94 1.15 8.43 8.44
CA ASP A 94 1.11 9.85 8.09
C ASP A 94 0.68 10.08 6.63
N ILE A 95 1.13 9.21 5.73
CA ILE A 95 0.69 9.24 4.32
C ILE A 95 -0.80 8.95 4.22
N GLN A 96 -1.29 7.92 4.93
CA GLN A 96 -2.70 7.53 4.90
C GLN A 96 -3.59 8.65 5.48
N ASP A 97 -3.18 9.26 6.58
CA ASP A 97 -3.90 10.38 7.19
C ASP A 97 -3.92 11.61 6.27
N SER A 98 -2.86 11.83 5.50
CA SER A 98 -2.82 12.88 4.49
C SER A 98 -3.75 12.59 3.30
N VAL A 99 -3.87 11.32 2.87
CA VAL A 99 -4.86 10.91 1.85
C VAL A 99 -6.28 11.18 2.32
N GLU A 100 -6.63 10.80 3.55
CA GLU A 100 -7.95 11.02 4.14
C GLU A 100 -8.28 12.52 4.17
N ARG A 101 -7.37 13.34 4.68
CA ARG A 101 -7.53 14.80 4.77
C ARG A 101 -7.72 15.46 3.41
N VAL A 102 -6.90 15.09 2.43
CA VAL A 102 -6.99 15.66 1.08
C VAL A 102 -8.30 15.29 0.40
N LEU A 103 -8.77 14.06 0.53
CA LEU A 103 -10.06 13.62 0.00
C LEU A 103 -11.24 14.38 0.65
N GLU A 104 -11.18 14.64 1.95
CA GLU A 104 -12.19 15.45 2.66
C GLU A 104 -12.15 16.90 2.18
N GLN A 105 -10.97 17.53 2.12
CA GLN A 105 -10.80 18.92 1.68
C GLN A 105 -11.21 19.17 0.24
N THR A 106 -11.09 18.17 -0.62
CA THR A 106 -11.50 18.26 -2.04
C THR A 106 -12.98 17.96 -2.25
N GLY A 107 -13.74 17.67 -1.18
CA GLY A 107 -15.17 17.41 -1.24
C GLY A 107 -15.57 15.98 -1.60
N TYR A 108 -14.59 15.08 -1.73
CA TYR A 108 -14.83 13.65 -1.98
C TYR A 108 -15.07 12.87 -0.68
N THR A 109 -15.97 13.35 0.17
CA THR A 109 -16.24 12.80 1.52
C THR A 109 -16.66 11.33 1.50
N ASP A 110 -17.43 10.89 0.51
CA ASP A 110 -17.84 9.48 0.39
C ASP A 110 -16.65 8.59 0.02
N VAL A 111 -15.76 9.08 -0.85
CA VAL A 111 -14.53 8.40 -1.23
C VAL A 111 -13.58 8.31 -0.02
N ALA A 112 -13.49 9.38 0.78
CA ALA A 112 -12.73 9.38 2.02
C ALA A 112 -13.26 8.33 3.00
N LYS A 113 -14.57 8.24 3.20
CA LYS A 113 -15.19 7.19 4.03
C LYS A 113 -14.89 5.78 3.53
N ALA A 114 -14.99 5.54 2.21
CA ALA A 114 -14.66 4.26 1.61
C ALA A 114 -13.18 3.89 1.82
N TYR A 115 -12.28 4.88 1.71
CA TYR A 115 -10.87 4.71 1.96
C TYR A 115 -10.58 4.32 3.42
N ILE A 116 -11.20 5.00 4.39
CA ILE A 116 -11.07 4.71 5.83
C ILE A 116 -11.58 3.30 6.14
N LEU A 117 -12.73 2.89 5.58
CA LEU A 117 -13.27 1.55 5.77
C LEU A 117 -12.33 0.48 5.21
N TYR A 118 -11.78 0.70 4.02
CA TYR A 118 -10.79 -0.19 3.43
C TYR A 118 -9.53 -0.30 4.29
N ARG A 119 -9.01 0.82 4.81
CA ARG A 119 -7.86 0.85 5.73
C ARG A 119 -8.13 0.00 6.97
N LYS A 120 -9.28 0.18 7.62
CA LYS A 120 -9.69 -0.61 8.80
C LYS A 120 -9.85 -2.10 8.51
N GLN A 121 -10.43 -2.46 7.36
CA GLN A 121 -10.53 -3.86 6.95
C GLN A 121 -9.15 -4.51 6.77
N ARG A 122 -8.23 -3.82 6.10
CA ARG A 122 -6.86 -4.30 5.90
C ARG A 122 -6.11 -4.45 7.22
N GLU A 123 -6.30 -3.55 8.15
CA GLU A 123 -5.75 -3.64 9.49
C GLU A 123 -6.29 -4.86 10.25
N LYS A 124 -7.61 -5.07 10.22
CA LYS A 124 -8.25 -6.24 10.83
C LYS A 124 -7.71 -7.55 10.27
N ILE A 125 -7.57 -7.65 8.93
CA ILE A 125 -7.03 -8.84 8.27
C ILE A 125 -5.58 -9.11 8.72
N ARG A 126 -4.74 -8.07 8.81
CA ARG A 126 -3.35 -8.23 9.28
C ARG A 126 -3.30 -8.72 10.72
N ASN A 127 -4.10 -8.13 11.61
CA ASN A 127 -4.15 -8.54 13.01
C ASN A 127 -4.63 -9.99 13.17
N MET A 128 -5.61 -10.42 12.37
CA MET A 128 -6.05 -11.82 12.34
C MET A 128 -4.93 -12.75 11.85
N ASN A 129 -4.21 -12.36 10.81
CA ASN A 129 -3.11 -13.17 10.28
C ASN A 129 -1.95 -13.29 11.28
N SER A 130 -1.59 -12.22 11.98
CA SER A 130 -0.57 -12.28 13.04
C SER A 130 -1.00 -13.22 14.16
N THR A 131 -2.24 -13.11 14.64
CA THR A 131 -2.78 -14.00 15.68
C THR A 131 -2.76 -15.47 15.26
N ILE A 132 -3.08 -15.78 13.98
CA ILE A 132 -3.03 -17.15 13.46
C ILE A 132 -1.59 -17.67 13.40
N LEU A 133 -0.62 -16.82 13.04
CA LEU A 133 0.80 -17.20 13.00
C LEU A 133 1.30 -17.48 14.43
N ASP A 134 1.00 -16.61 15.38
CA ASP A 134 1.35 -16.78 16.79
C ASP A 134 0.77 -18.09 17.34
N TYR A 135 -0.49 -18.41 17.01
CA TYR A 135 -1.12 -19.66 17.41
C TYR A 135 -0.42 -20.89 16.80
N LYS A 136 -0.03 -20.83 15.53
CA LYS A 136 0.72 -21.92 14.87
C LYS A 136 2.07 -22.15 15.55
N ASP A 137 2.77 -21.08 15.92
CA ASP A 137 4.08 -21.19 16.57
C ASP A 137 3.94 -21.76 17.98
N VAL A 138 2.91 -21.38 18.70
CA VAL A 138 2.58 -21.98 20.01
C VAL A 138 2.28 -23.47 19.86
N VAL A 139 1.40 -23.87 18.94
CA VAL A 139 1.08 -25.28 18.69
C VAL A 139 2.32 -26.07 18.27
N ASN A 140 3.12 -25.52 17.36
CA ASN A 140 4.36 -26.15 16.92
C ASN A 140 5.39 -26.28 18.07
N SER A 141 5.42 -25.35 19.02
CA SER A 141 6.28 -25.45 20.19
C SER A 141 5.86 -26.61 21.10
N TYR A 142 4.57 -26.80 21.28
CA TYR A 142 4.04 -27.96 22.05
C TYR A 142 4.27 -29.29 21.33
N VAL A 143 4.15 -29.33 20.03
CA VAL A 143 4.39 -30.55 19.23
C VAL A 143 5.90 -30.88 19.13
N LYS A 144 6.77 -29.87 19.16
CA LYS A 144 8.23 -30.04 19.13
C LYS A 144 8.87 -30.34 20.49
N VAL A 145 8.15 -30.13 21.60
CA VAL A 145 8.60 -30.61 22.89
C VAL A 145 8.56 -32.14 22.83
N GLU A 146 9.66 -32.75 22.46
CA GLU A 146 9.95 -34.15 22.74
C GLU A 146 9.99 -34.26 24.27
N ASP A 147 8.85 -34.61 24.85
CA ASP A 147 8.79 -34.89 26.30
C ASP A 147 9.65 -36.13 26.52
N TRP A 148 10.84 -35.91 27.05
CA TRP A 148 11.77 -36.99 27.38
C TRP A 148 11.11 -38.03 28.33
N ARG A 149 10.07 -37.63 29.06
CA ARG A 149 9.29 -38.51 29.95
C ARG A 149 8.39 -39.49 29.19
N VAL A 150 7.99 -39.13 27.95
CA VAL A 150 7.16 -40.04 27.12
C VAL A 150 8.02 -41.10 26.44
N LYS A 151 9.31 -40.82 26.19
CA LYS A 151 10.23 -41.80 25.58
C LYS A 151 10.59 -42.95 26.55
N GLU A 152 10.51 -42.74 27.85
CA GLU A 152 10.98 -43.75 28.83
C GLU A 152 9.92 -44.80 29.21
N ASN A 153 8.62 -44.51 29.01
CA ASN A 153 7.53 -45.36 29.53
C ASN A 153 6.43 -45.76 28.53
N SER A 154 6.52 -45.50 27.25
CA SER A 154 5.44 -45.90 26.36
C SER A 154 5.89 -46.60 25.08
N THR A 155 5.53 -47.86 25.03
CA THR A 155 5.36 -48.60 23.76
C THR A 155 4.12 -48.19 23.00
N VAL A 156 3.39 -47.14 23.42
CA VAL A 156 2.17 -46.62 22.82
C VAL A 156 2.36 -45.14 22.50
N THR A 157 2.60 -44.82 21.23
CA THR A 157 2.68 -43.46 20.71
C THR A 157 1.25 -42.91 20.56
N TYR A 158 0.76 -42.20 21.57
CA TYR A 158 -0.43 -41.38 21.43
C TYR A 158 -0.04 -40.10 20.65
N SER A 159 -0.18 -40.11 19.33
CA SER A 159 -0.16 -38.87 18.59
C SER A 159 -1.51 -38.18 18.74
N VAL A 160 -1.51 -36.89 19.02
CA VAL A 160 -2.74 -36.07 19.07
C VAL A 160 -3.55 -36.20 17.78
N GLY A 161 -2.91 -36.52 16.65
CA GLY A 161 -3.57 -36.85 15.38
C GLY A 161 -4.36 -38.17 15.38
N GLY A 162 -3.97 -39.14 16.22
CA GLY A 162 -4.68 -40.40 16.34
C GLY A 162 -5.99 -40.33 17.14
N LEU A 163 -6.11 -39.37 18.06
CA LEU A 163 -7.31 -39.16 18.87
C LEU A 163 -8.47 -38.52 18.11
N ILE A 164 -8.20 -37.84 17.01
CA ILE A 164 -9.22 -37.13 16.19
C ILE A 164 -9.86 -38.07 15.14
N LEU A 165 -9.22 -39.20 14.83
CA LEU A 165 -9.66 -40.13 13.76
C LEU A 165 -10.33 -41.41 14.28
N SER A 166 -10.55 -41.55 15.58
CA SER A 166 -11.17 -42.75 16.17
C SER A 166 -12.57 -42.53 16.72
N ASN A 167 -13.32 -41.58 16.15
CA ASN A 167 -14.77 -41.44 16.41
C ASN A 167 -15.52 -41.44 15.09
#